data_a2a3f34767da35bf0e667a893d83a0f7
#
_entry.id   a2a3f34767da35bf0e667a893d83a0f7
#
_cell.length_a   1.000
_cell.length_b   1.000
_cell.length_c   1.000
_cell.angle_alpha   90.00
_cell.angle_beta   90.00
_cell.angle_gamma   90.00
#
_symmetry.space_group_name_H-M   'P 1'
#
loop_
_entity.id
_entity.type
_entity.pdbx_description
1 polymer ?
#
loop_
_entity_poly.entity_id
_entity_poly.type
_entity_poly.pdbx_seq_one_letter_code
_entity_poly.pdbx_strand_id
1 'polypeptide(L)'
;MIVRQFLQWVRTAGAAERAEATAALARAYLYSDLSSDDRAATEGALIMSLDDPSPLVRIALARALAFSEDAPLVVILGLAVDQPAVAGWVLQHSPLMVDGDLVDAAAAGNTGMQLAIANRGGLAPAVSAAIAEVGAPEACLVLVENPSAEIAPLSLDRIV
;
A
#
# COMPACT_ATOMS: atom_id res chain seq x y z
N MET A 1 12.88 -17.80 -16.66
CA MET A 1 11.96 -18.47 -17.63
C MET A 1 10.49 -18.16 -17.30
N ILE A 2 10.08 -18.28 -16.07
CA ILE A 2 8.69 -18.03 -15.60
C ILE A 2 8.24 -16.60 -15.87
N VAL A 3 9.07 -15.59 -15.61
CA VAL A 3 8.74 -14.17 -15.82
C VAL A 3 8.49 -13.83 -17.29
N ARG A 4 9.24 -14.42 -18.24
CA ARG A 4 8.99 -14.20 -19.67
C ARG A 4 7.64 -14.76 -20.12
N GLN A 5 7.28 -15.94 -19.63
CA GLN A 5 5.98 -16.55 -19.90
C GLN A 5 4.85 -15.70 -19.30
N PHE A 6 5.02 -15.21 -18.08
CA PHE A 6 4.09 -14.29 -17.44
C PHE A 6 3.87 -13.02 -18.28
N LEU A 7 4.94 -12.35 -18.70
CA LEU A 7 4.87 -11.11 -19.48
C LEU A 7 4.24 -11.30 -20.88
N GLN A 8 4.38 -12.47 -21.48
CA GLN A 8 3.71 -12.79 -22.74
C GLN A 8 2.22 -13.06 -22.54
N TRP A 9 1.90 -13.85 -21.53
CA TRP A 9 0.55 -14.26 -21.22
C TRP A 9 -0.32 -13.09 -20.73
N VAL A 10 0.23 -12.20 -19.92
CA VAL A 10 -0.47 -11.04 -19.35
C VAL A 10 -1.10 -10.12 -20.42
N ARG A 11 -0.54 -10.14 -21.64
CA ARG A 11 -1.03 -9.33 -22.75
C ARG A 11 -2.38 -9.76 -23.29
N THR A 12 -2.75 -11.03 -23.09
CA THR A 12 -3.99 -11.62 -23.65
C THR A 12 -4.95 -12.10 -22.57
N ALA A 13 -4.49 -12.18 -21.33
CA ALA A 13 -5.29 -12.65 -20.20
C ALA A 13 -6.32 -11.62 -19.74
N GLY A 14 -7.44 -12.11 -19.20
CA GLY A 14 -8.44 -11.26 -18.54
C GLY A 14 -7.96 -10.61 -17.26
N ALA A 15 -8.61 -9.53 -16.82
CA ALA A 15 -8.17 -8.79 -15.63
C ALA A 15 -8.14 -9.66 -14.35
N ALA A 16 -9.11 -10.55 -14.17
CA ALA A 16 -9.15 -11.46 -13.02
C ALA A 16 -7.98 -12.45 -13.04
N GLU A 17 -7.68 -13.02 -14.20
CA GLU A 17 -6.56 -13.94 -14.39
C GLU A 17 -5.22 -13.23 -14.16
N ARG A 18 -5.07 -11.99 -14.67
CA ARG A 18 -3.88 -11.17 -14.42
C ARG A 18 -3.71 -10.85 -12.93
N ALA A 19 -4.81 -10.55 -12.23
CA ALA A 19 -4.79 -10.30 -10.79
C ALA A 19 -4.29 -11.52 -9.99
N GLU A 20 -4.80 -12.71 -10.30
CA GLU A 20 -4.35 -13.95 -9.66
C GLU A 20 -2.87 -14.23 -9.94
N ALA A 21 -2.44 -14.09 -11.18
CA ALA A 21 -1.06 -14.33 -11.55
C ALA A 21 -0.09 -13.31 -10.93
N THR A 22 -0.49 -12.03 -10.86
CA THR A 22 0.29 -10.98 -10.20
C THR A 22 0.43 -11.25 -8.70
N ALA A 23 -0.66 -11.65 -8.03
CA ALA A 23 -0.59 -12.04 -6.62
C ALA A 23 0.28 -13.29 -6.40
N ALA A 24 0.23 -14.27 -7.30
CA ALA A 24 1.09 -15.44 -7.24
C ALA A 24 2.57 -15.07 -7.43
N LEU A 25 2.86 -14.16 -8.37
CA LEU A 25 4.21 -13.65 -8.61
C LEU A 25 4.76 -12.90 -7.39
N ALA A 26 3.93 -12.06 -6.76
CA ALA A 26 4.29 -11.35 -5.54
C ALA A 26 4.59 -12.32 -4.38
N ARG A 27 3.78 -13.36 -4.19
CA ARG A 27 4.05 -14.41 -3.19
C ARG A 27 5.32 -15.18 -3.51
N ALA A 28 5.59 -15.48 -4.78
CA ALA A 28 6.84 -16.14 -5.17
C ALA A 28 8.06 -15.27 -4.84
N TYR A 29 7.98 -13.96 -5.06
CA TYR A 29 9.03 -13.02 -4.68
C TYR A 29 9.32 -13.06 -3.17
N LEU A 30 8.27 -13.11 -2.34
CA LEU A 30 8.40 -13.07 -0.88
C LEU A 30 8.85 -14.41 -0.27
N TYR A 31 8.37 -15.53 -0.81
CA TYR A 31 8.43 -16.81 -0.09
C TYR A 31 9.19 -17.92 -0.83
N SER A 32 9.60 -17.68 -2.08
CA SER A 32 10.37 -18.68 -2.82
C SER A 32 11.86 -18.39 -2.75
N ASP A 33 12.66 -19.45 -2.79
CA ASP A 33 14.12 -19.34 -2.91
C ASP A 33 14.48 -19.04 -4.37
N LEU A 34 14.52 -17.76 -4.69
CA LEU A 34 14.84 -17.26 -6.02
C LEU A 34 16.32 -16.95 -6.13
N SER A 35 16.93 -17.31 -7.27
CA SER A 35 18.25 -16.79 -7.63
C SER A 35 18.22 -15.25 -7.68
N SER A 36 19.39 -14.60 -7.61
CA SER A 36 19.47 -13.13 -7.74
C SER A 36 18.85 -12.63 -9.04
N ASP A 37 19.10 -13.35 -10.14
CA ASP A 37 18.57 -12.98 -11.47
C ASP A 37 17.05 -13.18 -11.56
N ASP A 38 16.52 -14.28 -11.02
CA ASP A 38 15.08 -14.51 -10.98
C ASP A 38 14.37 -13.51 -10.05
N ARG A 39 14.98 -13.16 -8.92
CA ARG A 39 14.46 -12.15 -8.00
C ARG A 39 14.39 -10.79 -8.69
N ALA A 40 15.45 -10.35 -9.36
CA ALA A 40 15.48 -9.09 -10.10
C ALA A 40 14.46 -9.07 -11.26
N ALA A 41 14.34 -10.19 -11.98
CA ALA A 41 13.34 -10.30 -13.04
C ALA A 41 11.90 -10.27 -12.50
N THR A 42 11.66 -10.93 -11.38
CA THR A 42 10.36 -10.92 -10.70
C THR A 42 10.00 -9.53 -10.21
N GLU A 43 10.93 -8.83 -9.56
CA GLU A 43 10.73 -7.44 -9.12
C GLU A 43 10.40 -6.53 -10.31
N GLY A 44 11.11 -6.64 -11.42
CA GLY A 44 10.82 -5.91 -12.66
C GLY A 44 9.39 -6.17 -13.17
N ALA A 45 8.91 -7.41 -13.10
CA ALA A 45 7.54 -7.74 -13.49
C ALA A 45 6.49 -7.17 -12.53
N LEU A 46 6.78 -7.12 -11.23
CA LEU A 46 5.91 -6.47 -10.22
C LEU A 46 5.85 -4.96 -10.45
N ILE A 47 6.97 -4.32 -10.78
CA ILE A 47 7.01 -2.89 -11.14
C ILE A 47 6.14 -2.63 -12.37
N MET A 48 6.23 -3.47 -13.41
CA MET A 48 5.37 -3.34 -14.61
C MET A 48 3.88 -3.50 -14.28
N SER A 49 3.55 -4.29 -13.26
CA SER A 49 2.15 -4.49 -12.84
C SER A 49 1.53 -3.25 -12.17
N LEU A 50 2.33 -2.26 -11.77
CA LEU A 50 1.83 -0.95 -11.30
C LEU A 50 1.09 -0.19 -12.39
N ASP A 51 1.46 -0.40 -13.66
CA ASP A 51 0.86 0.25 -14.83
C ASP A 51 -0.30 -0.56 -15.43
N ASP A 52 -0.71 -1.66 -14.81
CA ASP A 52 -1.86 -2.44 -15.31
C ASP A 52 -3.13 -1.56 -15.30
N PRO A 53 -3.86 -1.47 -16.42
CA PRO A 53 -5.05 -0.62 -16.52
C PRO A 53 -6.17 -1.04 -15.55
N SER A 54 -6.18 -2.31 -15.10
CA SER A 54 -7.19 -2.81 -14.18
C SER A 54 -6.81 -2.57 -12.72
N PRO A 55 -7.63 -1.85 -11.95
CA PRO A 55 -7.41 -1.73 -10.51
C PRO A 55 -7.44 -3.07 -9.78
N LEU A 56 -8.11 -4.09 -10.31
CA LEU A 56 -8.12 -5.44 -9.72
C LEU A 56 -6.72 -6.04 -9.62
N VAL A 57 -5.90 -5.84 -10.65
CA VAL A 57 -4.50 -6.32 -10.67
C VAL A 57 -3.68 -5.58 -9.63
N ARG A 58 -3.79 -4.25 -9.58
CA ARG A 58 -3.04 -3.43 -8.63
C ARG A 58 -3.49 -3.65 -7.17
N ILE A 59 -4.80 -3.89 -6.94
CA ILE A 59 -5.32 -4.31 -5.62
C ILE A 59 -4.74 -5.67 -5.21
N ALA A 60 -4.72 -6.64 -6.12
CA ALA A 60 -4.16 -7.97 -5.84
C ALA A 60 -2.67 -7.90 -5.49
N LEU A 61 -1.91 -7.05 -6.19
CA LEU A 61 -0.52 -6.76 -5.89
C LEU A 61 -0.35 -6.13 -4.50
N ALA A 62 -1.13 -5.08 -4.21
CA ALA A 62 -1.10 -4.39 -2.92
C ALA A 62 -1.41 -5.33 -1.76
N ARG A 63 -2.45 -6.15 -1.88
CA ARG A 63 -2.83 -7.14 -0.85
C ARG A 63 -1.75 -8.19 -0.62
N ALA A 64 -1.08 -8.62 -1.68
CA ALA A 64 -0.05 -9.65 -1.57
C ALA A 64 1.22 -9.12 -0.88
N LEU A 65 1.55 -7.83 -1.02
CA LEU A 65 2.79 -7.23 -0.51
C LEU A 65 2.62 -6.42 0.77
N ALA A 66 1.40 -5.96 1.10
CA ALA A 66 1.17 -4.94 2.13
C ALA A 66 1.70 -5.28 3.53
N PHE A 67 1.81 -6.57 3.88
CA PHE A 67 2.17 -6.99 5.24
C PHE A 67 3.65 -7.38 5.41
N SER A 68 4.44 -7.35 4.34
CA SER A 68 5.81 -7.87 4.34
C SER A 68 6.85 -6.76 4.43
N GLU A 69 7.84 -6.97 5.29
CA GLU A 69 9.06 -6.15 5.35
C GLU A 69 9.99 -6.42 4.16
N ASP A 70 9.85 -7.57 3.50
CA ASP A 70 10.67 -7.99 2.37
C ASP A 70 10.07 -7.56 1.01
N ALA A 71 8.96 -6.84 1.01
CA ALA A 71 8.35 -6.34 -0.22
C ALA A 71 9.27 -5.32 -0.92
N PRO A 72 9.28 -5.28 -2.27
CA PRO A 72 10.08 -4.28 -2.98
C PRO A 72 9.59 -2.87 -2.65
N LEU A 73 10.44 -2.05 -2.04
CA LEU A 73 10.09 -0.69 -1.60
C LEU A 73 9.53 0.16 -2.74
N VAL A 74 10.11 0.06 -3.93
CA VAL A 74 9.66 0.82 -5.11
C VAL A 74 8.22 0.47 -5.49
N VAL A 75 7.81 -0.79 -5.32
CA VAL A 75 6.43 -1.23 -5.59
C VAL A 75 5.48 -0.70 -4.52
N ILE A 76 5.87 -0.79 -3.24
CA ILE A 76 5.08 -0.25 -2.12
C ILE A 76 4.83 1.25 -2.29
N LEU A 77 5.86 2.03 -2.60
CA LEU A 77 5.73 3.47 -2.82
C LEU A 77 4.88 3.80 -4.05
N GLY A 78 4.99 3.02 -5.13
CA GLY A 78 4.12 3.15 -6.30
C GLY A 78 2.64 2.89 -5.99
N LEU A 79 2.36 1.87 -5.18
CA LEU A 79 0.99 1.56 -4.74
C LEU A 79 0.42 2.61 -3.78
N ALA A 80 1.26 3.24 -2.96
CA ALA A 80 0.85 4.25 -1.97
C ALA A 80 0.30 5.53 -2.61
N VAL A 81 0.64 5.81 -3.85
CA VAL A 81 0.15 6.99 -4.62
C VAL A 81 -0.94 6.64 -5.63
N ASP A 82 -1.41 5.40 -5.65
CA ASP A 82 -2.52 4.95 -6.50
C ASP A 82 -3.87 5.41 -5.93
N GLN A 83 -4.96 5.05 -6.60
CA GLN A 83 -6.32 5.32 -6.10
C GLN A 83 -6.56 4.67 -4.72
N PRO A 84 -7.49 5.19 -3.91
CA PRO A 84 -7.69 4.74 -2.52
C PRO A 84 -7.93 3.25 -2.33
N ALA A 85 -8.62 2.61 -3.26
CA ALA A 85 -8.89 1.18 -3.20
C ALA A 85 -7.61 0.32 -3.31
N VAL A 86 -6.56 0.85 -3.92
CA VAL A 86 -5.23 0.24 -4.03
C VAL A 86 -4.33 0.72 -2.89
N ALA A 87 -4.15 2.04 -2.79
CA ALA A 87 -3.24 2.66 -1.83
C ALA A 87 -3.59 2.33 -0.37
N GLY A 88 -4.87 2.19 -0.06
CA GLY A 88 -5.36 1.89 1.28
C GLY A 88 -4.70 0.64 1.90
N TRP A 89 -4.42 -0.38 1.11
CA TRP A 89 -3.76 -1.59 1.61
C TRP A 89 -2.35 -1.33 2.14
N VAL A 90 -1.52 -0.61 1.39
CA VAL A 90 -0.14 -0.33 1.80
C VAL A 90 -0.08 0.79 2.84
N LEU A 91 -0.93 1.81 2.74
CA LEU A 91 -1.01 2.89 3.72
C LEU A 91 -1.43 2.37 5.10
N GLN A 92 -2.35 1.41 5.16
CA GLN A 92 -2.80 0.85 6.43
C GLN A 92 -1.83 -0.17 7.02
N HIS A 93 -1.20 -1.01 6.20
CA HIS A 93 -0.56 -2.23 6.69
C HIS A 93 0.96 -2.30 6.48
N SER A 94 1.50 -1.57 5.48
CA SER A 94 2.91 -1.78 5.13
C SER A 94 3.87 -1.28 6.21
N PRO A 95 4.77 -2.15 6.70
CA PRO A 95 5.81 -1.76 7.63
C PRO A 95 6.90 -0.90 6.97
N LEU A 96 6.93 -0.84 5.64
CA LEU A 96 7.89 -0.05 4.86
C LEU A 96 7.49 1.42 4.72
N MET A 97 6.24 1.78 5.05
CA MET A 97 5.79 3.17 5.04
C MET A 97 6.36 3.90 6.28
N VAL A 98 7.17 4.91 6.04
CA VAL A 98 7.72 5.77 7.11
C VAL A 98 6.77 6.92 7.43
N ASP A 99 6.92 7.54 8.60
CA ASP A 99 6.03 8.60 9.08
C ASP A 99 5.92 9.78 8.09
N GLY A 100 7.03 10.16 7.44
CA GLY A 100 7.04 11.21 6.43
C GLY A 100 6.12 10.90 5.24
N ASP A 101 6.18 9.68 4.71
CA ASP A 101 5.33 9.24 3.60
C ASP A 101 3.84 9.22 4.01
N LEU A 102 3.55 8.81 5.25
CA LEU A 102 2.19 8.78 5.79
C LEU A 102 1.64 10.19 6.00
N VAL A 103 2.47 11.13 6.47
CA VAL A 103 2.10 12.55 6.60
C VAL A 103 1.79 13.16 5.23
N ASP A 104 2.65 12.92 4.24
CA ASP A 104 2.45 13.42 2.87
C ASP A 104 1.18 12.82 2.23
N ALA A 105 0.95 11.53 2.42
CA ALA A 105 -0.25 10.86 1.93
C ALA A 105 -1.53 11.37 2.62
N ALA A 106 -1.50 11.64 3.92
CA ALA A 106 -2.62 12.22 4.66
C ALA A 106 -2.93 13.64 4.17
N ALA A 107 -1.89 14.45 3.91
CA ALA A 107 -2.03 15.84 3.46
C ALA A 107 -2.52 15.97 2.02
N ALA A 108 -2.06 15.10 1.12
CA ALA A 108 -2.43 15.10 -0.29
C ALA A 108 -3.61 14.18 -0.62
N GLY A 109 -3.93 13.25 0.28
CA GLY A 109 -4.89 12.19 0.08
C GLY A 109 -6.34 12.63 0.18
N ASN A 110 -7.20 11.78 -0.30
CA ASN A 110 -8.63 11.88 -0.08
C ASN A 110 -9.04 11.15 1.22
N THR A 111 -10.32 11.24 1.55
CA THR A 111 -10.90 10.61 2.74
C THR A 111 -10.58 9.13 2.86
N GLY A 112 -10.59 8.37 1.77
CA GLY A 112 -10.29 6.93 1.79
C GLY A 112 -8.85 6.63 2.19
N MET A 113 -7.88 7.41 1.73
CA MET A 113 -6.48 7.29 2.14
C MET A 113 -6.29 7.71 3.59
N GLN A 114 -6.91 8.79 4.02
CA GLN A 114 -6.87 9.26 5.41
C GLN A 114 -7.46 8.23 6.37
N LEU A 115 -8.57 7.58 6.00
CA LEU A 115 -9.18 6.48 6.77
C LEU A 115 -8.23 5.29 6.89
N ALA A 116 -7.56 4.90 5.81
CA ALA A 116 -6.60 3.81 5.84
C ALA A 116 -5.43 4.11 6.80
N ILE A 117 -4.89 5.33 6.74
CA ILE A 117 -3.81 5.77 7.64
C ILE A 117 -4.31 5.82 9.09
N ALA A 118 -5.51 6.37 9.35
CA ALA A 118 -6.08 6.47 10.70
C ALA A 118 -6.34 5.10 11.34
N ASN A 119 -6.60 4.06 10.54
CA ASN A 119 -6.76 2.67 11.00
C ASN A 119 -5.45 1.92 11.22
N ARG A 120 -4.31 2.57 10.95
CA ARG A 120 -3.00 1.93 11.05
C ARG A 120 -2.66 1.57 12.49
N GLY A 121 -2.06 0.41 12.69
CA GLY A 121 -1.47 0.05 13.98
C GLY A 121 -0.21 0.86 14.25
N GLY A 122 -0.10 1.42 15.46
CA GLY A 122 1.12 2.10 15.91
C GLY A 122 1.35 3.45 15.22
N LEU A 123 0.34 4.33 15.15
CA LEU A 123 0.49 5.67 14.59
C LEU A 123 1.34 6.59 15.49
N ALA A 124 2.39 7.14 14.91
CA ALA A 124 3.22 8.14 15.56
C ALA A 124 2.49 9.50 15.71
N PRO A 125 2.87 10.33 16.71
CA PRO A 125 2.24 11.63 16.94
C PRO A 125 2.22 12.56 15.72
N ALA A 126 3.26 12.54 14.90
CA ALA A 126 3.34 13.38 13.69
C ALA A 126 2.26 13.01 12.65
N VAL A 127 2.00 11.71 12.46
CA VAL A 127 0.96 11.23 11.54
C VAL A 127 -0.44 11.54 12.07
N SER A 128 -0.65 11.32 13.38
CA SER A 128 -1.91 11.69 14.05
C SER A 128 -2.17 13.19 13.96
N ALA A 129 -1.14 14.03 14.11
CA ALA A 129 -1.23 15.48 13.96
C ALA A 129 -1.62 15.88 12.53
N ALA A 130 -1.06 15.24 11.51
CA ALA A 130 -1.43 15.51 10.12
C ALA A 130 -2.91 15.20 9.85
N ILE A 131 -3.44 14.07 10.34
CA ILE A 131 -4.85 13.74 10.20
C ILE A 131 -5.73 14.72 10.98
N ALA A 132 -5.34 15.12 12.21
CA ALA A 132 -6.08 16.09 13.01
C ALA A 132 -6.14 17.48 12.35
N GLU A 133 -5.13 17.84 11.55
CA GLU A 133 -5.03 19.13 10.86
C GLU A 133 -5.87 19.19 9.59
N VAL A 134 -5.77 18.16 8.75
CA VAL A 134 -6.33 18.18 7.38
C VAL A 134 -7.28 17.03 7.09
N GLY A 135 -7.51 16.13 8.05
CA GLY A 135 -8.34 14.95 7.87
C GLY A 135 -9.83 15.28 7.74
N ALA A 136 -10.52 14.48 6.96
CA ALA A 136 -11.98 14.48 6.94
C ALA A 136 -12.53 14.05 8.32
N PRO A 137 -13.74 14.52 8.72
CA PRO A 137 -14.32 14.18 10.02
C PRO A 137 -14.35 12.68 10.32
N GLU A 138 -14.61 11.85 9.32
CA GLU A 138 -14.63 10.40 9.42
C GLU A 138 -13.24 9.83 9.74
N ALA A 139 -12.19 10.40 9.16
CA ALA A 139 -10.81 9.99 9.45
C ALA A 139 -10.38 10.42 10.86
N CYS A 140 -10.80 11.61 11.30
CA CYS A 140 -10.56 12.08 12.66
C CYS A 140 -11.28 11.18 13.69
N LEU A 141 -12.51 10.76 13.41
CA LEU A 141 -13.23 9.83 14.28
C LEU A 141 -12.49 8.49 14.41
N VAL A 142 -12.10 7.91 13.29
CA VAL A 142 -11.32 6.65 13.29
C VAL A 142 -10.00 6.81 14.04
N LEU A 143 -9.32 7.94 13.88
CA LEU A 143 -8.09 8.25 14.60
C LEU A 143 -8.30 8.24 16.13
N VAL A 144 -9.36 8.90 16.62
CA VAL A 144 -9.67 8.95 18.05
C VAL A 144 -10.07 7.58 18.61
N GLU A 145 -10.74 6.76 17.81
CA GLU A 145 -11.13 5.39 18.19
C GLU A 145 -9.98 4.38 18.08
N ASN A 146 -8.86 4.74 17.46
CA ASN A 146 -7.72 3.85 17.29
C ASN A 146 -6.88 3.76 18.58
N PRO A 147 -6.90 2.61 19.30
CA PRO A 147 -6.21 2.47 20.58
C PRO A 147 -4.68 2.48 20.47
N SER A 148 -4.13 2.31 19.26
CA SER A 148 -2.69 2.32 18.99
C SER A 148 -2.19 3.62 18.39
N ALA A 149 -3.05 4.64 18.26
CA ALA A 149 -2.65 5.96 17.81
C ALA A 149 -2.12 6.81 18.96
N GLU A 150 -0.95 7.41 18.78
CA GLU A 150 -0.41 8.41 19.69
C GLU A 150 -0.92 9.80 19.26
N ILE A 151 -1.84 10.37 20.05
CA ILE A 151 -2.46 11.66 19.76
C ILE A 151 -1.99 12.68 20.80
N ALA A 152 -1.28 13.71 20.36
CA ALA A 152 -0.87 14.80 21.24
C ALA A 152 -2.10 15.64 21.71
N PRO A 153 -2.08 16.22 22.92
CA PRO A 153 -3.20 17.01 23.44
C PRO A 153 -3.69 18.11 22.49
N LEU A 154 -2.76 18.86 21.86
CA LEU A 154 -3.10 19.90 20.88
C LEU A 154 -3.80 19.35 19.63
N SER A 155 -3.48 18.12 19.21
CA SER A 155 -4.14 17.47 18.10
C SER A 155 -5.55 17.00 18.48
N LEU A 156 -5.73 16.54 19.71
CA LEU A 156 -7.04 16.16 20.24
C LEU A 156 -7.97 17.38 20.34
N ASP A 157 -7.49 18.51 20.83
CA ASP A 157 -8.23 19.76 20.92
C ASP A 157 -8.70 20.27 19.54
N ARG A 158 -8.03 19.88 18.47
CA ARG A 158 -8.43 20.24 17.10
C ARG A 158 -9.54 19.37 16.53
N ILE A 159 -9.63 18.12 16.98
CA ILE A 159 -10.63 17.17 16.50
C ILE A 159 -11.98 17.41 17.20
N VAL A 160 -11.97 17.88 18.44
CA VAL A 160 -13.15 18.14 19.28
C VAL A 160 -13.68 19.54 19.05
#